data_55e8b52d2205a35d6dc5b1e5618b38b6
#
_entry.id   55e8b52d2205a35d6dc5b1e5618b38b6
#
_cell.length_a   1.000
_cell.length_b   1.000
_cell.length_c   1.000
_cell.angle_alpha   90.00
_cell.angle_beta   90.00
_cell.angle_gamma   90.00
#
_symmetry.space_group_name_H-M   'P 1'
#
loop_
_entity.id
_entity.type
_entity.pdbx_description
1 polymer ?
#
loop_
_entity_poly.entity_id
_entity_poly.type
_entity_poly.pdbx_seq_one_letter_code
_entity_poly.pdbx_strand_id
1 'polypeptide(L)'
;FLLFLVPGLLLSPDSWAQDAQKGARPGKVTVSGRWVVRADFFGTPIQLSMELKQEGDKLTGEFSGDKLEGTLTGNSIHFAAKDEQNGTEECDATVKDDTISGTVVFANADDPEPPSTHKFTATLVPERRPGPPRRHEFTPTTFYRQFSAANKPVLTVSPGDTIHTSTVDAGGKDEKGISRVLGGNPETGPFYVETAAPGDTLAVHLTRLRLNRDWAGSDDYMVGRALDSDLAVKMKDVGKSIRWHLDTEHGVATPEKPAEHLTRYTVPLRPMLGCVAVASNLAQAAPGTGDSGRYGGNMDFNEVVEGATVYLPVSVPGALLYVGDGHAAQGDGELNGNALETSMDVEFTVDVIPGKRIMGPRVASATHIMAVGLEGSLDDAFRAATANMAQWLTDEYKLTPSEVAQVLGTSAEYKVSEAADRNAGIVLKINTERLHPIAPPAK
;
A
#
# COMPACT_ATOMS: atom_id res chain seq x y z
N PHE A 1 -3.28 52.90 1.96
CA PHE A 1 -2.95 52.22 3.22
C PHE A 1 -4.25 51.93 3.95
N LEU A 2 -4.83 50.78 3.75
CA LEU A 2 -5.88 50.23 4.61
C LEU A 2 -5.57 48.72 4.77
N LEU A 3 -5.19 48.35 6.01
CA LEU A 3 -5.08 46.96 6.45
C LEU A 3 -6.50 46.40 6.61
N PHE A 4 -6.88 45.40 5.84
CA PHE A 4 -8.03 44.56 6.16
C PHE A 4 -7.51 43.30 6.90
N LEU A 5 -7.80 43.26 8.19
CA LEU A 5 -7.71 42.04 8.99
C LEU A 5 -8.86 41.12 8.57
N VAL A 6 -8.52 39.97 8.00
CA VAL A 6 -9.45 38.84 7.81
C VAL A 6 -9.33 37.95 9.03
N PRO A 7 -10.40 37.67 9.79
CA PRO A 7 -10.32 36.71 10.89
C PRO A 7 -10.17 35.30 10.31
N GLY A 8 -9.07 34.65 10.65
CA GLY A 8 -8.84 33.24 10.32
C GLY A 8 -9.85 32.35 11.04
N LEU A 9 -10.70 31.69 10.29
CA LEU A 9 -11.47 30.56 10.78
C LEU A 9 -10.49 29.40 11.01
N LEU A 10 -10.20 29.14 12.27
CA LEU A 10 -9.61 27.86 12.72
C LEU A 10 -10.67 26.77 12.52
N LEU A 11 -10.61 26.05 11.42
CA LEU A 11 -11.36 24.83 11.23
C LEU A 11 -10.71 23.74 12.08
N SER A 12 -11.41 23.30 13.12
CA SER A 12 -11.03 22.14 13.92
C SER A 12 -11.10 20.86 13.09
N PRO A 13 -10.19 19.87 13.31
CA PRO A 13 -10.14 18.61 12.54
C PRO A 13 -11.26 17.61 12.88
N ASP A 14 -12.26 17.96 13.66
CA ASP A 14 -13.18 17.01 14.28
C ASP A 14 -14.48 16.70 13.48
N SER A 15 -14.61 17.15 12.23
CA SER A 15 -15.88 17.00 11.49
C SER A 15 -16.07 15.67 10.73
N TRP A 16 -15.14 14.72 10.83
CA TRP A 16 -15.17 13.49 10.03
C TRP A 16 -15.90 12.30 10.68
N ALA A 17 -16.24 12.39 11.97
CA ALA A 17 -16.79 11.29 12.75
C ALA A 17 -18.34 11.33 12.89
N GLN A 18 -19.05 12.28 12.30
CA GLN A 18 -20.44 12.54 12.68
C GLN A 18 -21.54 11.91 11.83
N ASP A 19 -21.25 11.24 10.72
CA ASP A 19 -22.29 10.64 9.86
C ASP A 19 -22.45 9.10 9.98
N ALA A 20 -21.78 8.44 10.91
CA ALA A 20 -22.06 7.04 11.26
C ALA A 20 -23.20 7.00 12.31
N GLN A 21 -24.45 7.00 11.88
CA GLN A 21 -25.62 6.97 12.76
C GLN A 21 -25.87 5.56 13.35
N LYS A 22 -25.68 5.48 14.71
CA LYS A 22 -26.57 5.00 15.78
C LYS A 22 -27.39 3.73 15.52
N GLY A 23 -26.94 2.67 16.14
CA GLY A 23 -27.79 1.64 16.74
C GLY A 23 -27.45 1.51 18.21
N ALA A 24 -28.17 2.21 19.10
CA ALA A 24 -28.00 2.08 20.54
C ALA A 24 -28.40 0.67 20.99
N ARG A 25 -27.47 -0.07 21.57
CA ARG A 25 -27.74 -1.32 22.30
C ARG A 25 -27.92 -1.01 23.79
N PRO A 26 -29.11 -1.18 24.38
CA PRO A 26 -29.24 -1.27 25.83
C PRO A 26 -28.87 -2.70 26.23
N GLY A 27 -27.67 -2.91 26.73
CA GLY A 27 -27.21 -4.22 27.14
C GLY A 27 -25.84 -4.11 27.80
N LYS A 28 -25.45 -5.13 28.56
CA LYS A 28 -24.12 -5.30 29.15
C LYS A 28 -23.05 -4.79 28.19
N VAL A 29 -22.17 -3.90 28.66
CA VAL A 29 -21.07 -3.37 27.87
C VAL A 29 -20.28 -4.53 27.28
N THR A 30 -20.13 -4.58 25.95
CA THR A 30 -19.29 -5.54 25.26
C THR A 30 -18.19 -4.78 24.52
N VAL A 31 -16.96 -5.25 24.69
CA VAL A 31 -15.79 -4.66 24.02
C VAL A 31 -15.16 -5.63 23.03
N SER A 32 -15.75 -6.82 22.84
CA SER A 32 -15.26 -7.77 21.83
C SER A 32 -15.34 -7.16 20.43
N GLY A 33 -14.26 -7.28 19.70
CA GLY A 33 -14.15 -6.77 18.33
C GLY A 33 -12.76 -6.26 18.00
N ARG A 34 -12.64 -5.74 16.80
CA ARG A 34 -11.42 -5.11 16.29
C ARG A 34 -11.53 -3.59 16.45
N TRP A 35 -10.47 -2.97 16.93
CA TRP A 35 -10.43 -1.56 17.25
C TRP A 35 -9.24 -0.90 16.57
N VAL A 36 -9.46 0.30 16.05
CA VAL A 36 -8.38 1.20 15.64
C VAL A 36 -8.02 2.09 16.79
N VAL A 37 -6.78 1.99 17.28
CA VAL A 37 -6.23 2.82 18.34
C VAL A 37 -5.47 3.98 17.74
N ARG A 38 -5.82 5.19 18.14
CA ARG A 38 -5.05 6.40 17.84
C ARG A 38 -4.38 6.89 19.12
N ALA A 39 -3.08 6.67 19.22
CA ALA A 39 -2.26 7.10 20.34
C ALA A 39 -1.47 8.37 19.99
N ASP A 40 -1.33 9.27 20.95
CA ASP A 40 -0.54 10.50 20.81
C ASP A 40 0.87 10.29 21.38
N PHE A 41 1.86 10.21 20.49
CA PHE A 41 3.27 10.14 20.84
C PHE A 41 3.91 11.51 20.72
N PHE A 42 3.92 12.26 21.83
CA PHE A 42 4.55 13.57 21.92
C PHE A 42 4.04 14.58 20.86
N GLY A 43 2.73 14.59 20.60
CA GLY A 43 2.10 15.42 19.58
C GLY A 43 2.05 14.78 18.18
N THR A 44 2.59 13.57 18.02
CA THR A 44 2.51 12.80 16.78
C THR A 44 1.51 11.67 16.95
N PRO A 45 0.35 11.70 16.28
CA PRO A 45 -0.61 10.62 16.33
C PRO A 45 -0.10 9.41 15.55
N ILE A 46 -0.13 8.24 16.18
CA ILE A 46 0.11 6.95 15.52
C ILE A 46 -1.14 6.10 15.55
N GLN A 47 -1.28 5.21 14.56
CA GLN A 47 -2.39 4.28 14.44
C GLN A 47 -1.90 2.88 14.79
N LEU A 48 -2.60 2.21 15.71
CA LEU A 48 -2.31 0.85 16.13
C LEU A 48 -3.58 0.00 16.01
N SER A 49 -3.43 -1.32 15.96
CA SER A 49 -4.54 -2.27 16.01
C SER A 49 -4.76 -2.77 17.44
N MET A 50 -6.00 -3.06 17.77
CA MET A 50 -6.35 -3.80 18.98
C MET A 50 -7.48 -4.77 18.66
N GLU A 51 -7.35 -6.02 19.07
CA GLU A 51 -8.43 -7.01 19.06
C GLU A 51 -8.75 -7.40 20.49
N LEU A 52 -10.02 -7.33 20.87
CA LEU A 52 -10.49 -7.71 22.20
C LEU A 52 -11.48 -8.88 22.07
N LYS A 53 -11.31 -9.87 22.92
CA LYS A 53 -12.23 -10.99 23.17
C LYS A 53 -12.63 -10.95 24.64
N GLN A 54 -13.92 -10.82 24.90
CA GLN A 54 -14.46 -10.70 26.24
C GLN A 54 -15.19 -11.99 26.67
N GLU A 55 -14.76 -12.58 27.77
CA GLU A 55 -15.44 -13.71 28.44
C GLU A 55 -15.75 -13.31 29.88
N GLY A 56 -17.00 -12.91 30.14
CA GLY A 56 -17.37 -12.34 31.43
C GLY A 56 -16.67 -11.00 31.68
N ASP A 57 -15.82 -10.97 32.68
CA ASP A 57 -14.97 -9.82 33.01
C ASP A 57 -13.52 -9.98 32.51
N LYS A 58 -13.17 -11.14 31.96
CA LYS A 58 -11.86 -11.42 31.41
C LYS A 58 -11.76 -10.89 29.98
N LEU A 59 -10.63 -10.20 29.67
CA LEU A 59 -10.25 -9.77 28.33
C LEU A 59 -9.02 -10.53 27.87
N THR A 60 -9.04 -10.96 26.60
CA THR A 60 -7.90 -11.51 25.88
C THR A 60 -7.88 -10.94 24.48
N GLY A 61 -6.75 -11.05 23.77
CA GLY A 61 -6.65 -10.58 22.40
C GLY A 61 -5.25 -10.18 22.02
N GLU A 62 -5.15 -9.13 21.21
CA GLU A 62 -3.89 -8.57 20.74
C GLU A 62 -3.92 -7.04 20.78
N PHE A 63 -2.80 -6.43 21.14
CA PHE A 63 -2.55 -5.00 21.01
C PHE A 63 -1.29 -4.80 20.15
N SER A 64 -1.45 -4.16 19.02
CA SER A 64 -0.36 -3.95 18.02
C SER A 64 0.34 -5.23 17.51
N GLY A 65 -0.22 -6.42 17.77
CA GLY A 65 0.33 -7.73 17.42
C GLY A 65 0.79 -8.53 18.64
N ASP A 66 0.90 -7.88 19.79
CA ASP A 66 1.34 -8.51 21.04
C ASP A 66 0.18 -9.06 21.83
N LYS A 67 0.37 -10.21 22.45
CA LYS A 67 -0.69 -10.90 23.22
C LYS A 67 -1.12 -10.05 24.40
N LEU A 68 -2.44 -9.86 24.51
CA LEU A 68 -3.08 -9.05 25.52
C LEU A 68 -3.88 -9.93 26.49
N GLU A 69 -3.73 -9.66 27.79
CA GLU A 69 -4.58 -10.17 28.84
C GLU A 69 -5.03 -9.05 29.78
N GLY A 70 -6.31 -9.07 30.21
CA GLY A 70 -6.84 -7.99 31.02
C GLY A 70 -8.24 -8.25 31.58
N THR A 71 -8.88 -7.19 32.07
CA THR A 71 -10.20 -7.24 32.71
C THR A 71 -11.07 -6.05 32.32
N LEU A 72 -12.38 -6.27 32.29
CA LEU A 72 -13.42 -5.24 32.19
C LEU A 72 -14.24 -5.25 33.48
N THR A 73 -14.21 -4.15 34.24
CA THR A 73 -15.01 -3.94 35.43
C THR A 73 -15.95 -2.76 35.26
N GLY A 74 -17.25 -3.03 35.08
CA GLY A 74 -18.18 -1.99 34.66
C GLY A 74 -17.82 -1.44 33.28
N ASN A 75 -17.35 -0.18 33.21
CA ASN A 75 -16.88 0.46 32.00
C ASN A 75 -15.34 0.63 31.98
N SER A 76 -14.64 0.18 33.04
CA SER A 76 -13.20 0.33 33.16
C SER A 76 -12.48 -0.89 32.56
N ILE A 77 -11.55 -0.65 31.67
CA ILE A 77 -10.70 -1.63 31.03
C ILE A 77 -9.29 -1.48 31.60
N HIS A 78 -8.71 -2.60 32.00
CA HIS A 78 -7.29 -2.68 32.29
C HIS A 78 -6.73 -3.91 31.58
N PHE A 79 -5.62 -3.75 30.84
CA PHE A 79 -4.91 -4.87 30.24
C PHE A 79 -3.41 -4.62 30.15
N ALA A 80 -2.65 -5.71 30.06
CA ALA A 80 -1.24 -5.67 29.68
C ALA A 80 -1.03 -6.50 28.40
N ALA A 81 -0.24 -5.95 27.48
CA ALA A 81 0.30 -6.67 26.34
C ALA A 81 1.81 -6.85 26.49
N LYS A 82 2.37 -7.92 25.92
CA LYS A 82 3.79 -8.24 26.02
C LYS A 82 4.33 -8.70 24.68
N ASP A 83 5.43 -8.09 24.26
CA ASP A 83 6.19 -8.52 23.10
C ASP A 83 7.20 -9.64 23.42
N GLU A 84 7.82 -10.19 22.37
CA GLU A 84 8.85 -11.23 22.48
C GLU A 84 10.20 -10.69 22.98
N GLN A 85 10.37 -9.37 23.12
CA GLN A 85 11.60 -8.66 23.48
C GLN A 85 11.52 -8.01 24.85
N ASN A 86 10.64 -8.52 25.73
CA ASN A 86 10.38 -7.99 27.09
C ASN A 86 9.79 -6.57 27.15
N GLY A 87 9.29 -6.05 26.04
CA GLY A 87 8.45 -4.86 26.01
C GLY A 87 7.07 -5.15 26.63
N THR A 88 6.52 -4.16 27.32
CA THR A 88 5.17 -4.23 27.91
C THR A 88 4.39 -2.98 27.62
N GLU A 89 3.13 -3.14 27.26
CA GLU A 89 2.14 -2.07 27.16
C GLU A 89 1.08 -2.27 28.24
N GLU A 90 1.06 -1.40 29.26
CA GLU A 90 0.01 -1.36 30.25
C GLU A 90 -1.04 -0.31 29.92
N CYS A 91 -2.29 -0.72 29.91
CA CYS A 91 -3.40 0.09 29.44
C CYS A 91 -4.48 0.25 30.51
N ASP A 92 -4.81 1.50 30.82
CA ASP A 92 -5.95 1.89 31.65
C ASP A 92 -6.90 2.76 30.83
N ALA A 93 -8.14 2.29 30.66
CA ALA A 93 -9.10 2.95 29.79
C ALA A 93 -10.54 2.83 30.29
N THR A 94 -11.41 3.59 29.66
CA THR A 94 -12.87 3.51 29.84
C THR A 94 -13.52 3.33 28.48
N VAL A 95 -14.57 2.48 28.45
CA VAL A 95 -15.39 2.30 27.27
C VAL A 95 -16.70 3.10 27.43
N LYS A 96 -17.05 3.80 26.36
CA LYS A 96 -18.32 4.52 26.22
C LYS A 96 -18.82 4.37 24.79
N ASP A 97 -19.97 3.75 24.63
CA ASP A 97 -20.50 3.40 23.30
C ASP A 97 -19.48 2.60 22.48
N ASP A 98 -19.19 3.00 21.27
CA ASP A 98 -18.21 2.37 20.38
C ASP A 98 -16.81 3.04 20.46
N THR A 99 -16.48 3.65 21.60
CA THR A 99 -15.22 4.34 21.83
C THR A 99 -14.58 3.88 23.13
N ILE A 100 -13.29 3.56 23.08
CA ILE A 100 -12.45 3.34 24.24
C ILE A 100 -11.46 4.51 24.33
N SER A 101 -11.26 5.06 25.52
CA SER A 101 -10.31 6.15 25.74
C SER A 101 -9.55 5.96 27.04
N GLY A 102 -8.25 6.25 27.02
CA GLY A 102 -7.41 6.01 28.19
C GLY A 102 -5.96 6.40 27.95
N THR A 103 -5.10 5.74 28.71
CA THR A 103 -3.65 5.86 28.63
C THR A 103 -3.02 4.50 28.43
N VAL A 104 -1.92 4.48 27.70
CA VAL A 104 -1.05 3.31 27.55
C VAL A 104 0.36 3.69 27.99
N VAL A 105 0.98 2.83 28.80
CA VAL A 105 2.36 2.97 29.28
C VAL A 105 3.20 1.96 28.50
N PHE A 106 4.16 2.46 27.73
CA PHE A 106 5.17 1.63 27.06
C PHE A 106 6.40 1.54 27.96
N ALA A 107 6.81 0.32 28.25
CA ALA A 107 8.00 0.01 29.02
C ALA A 107 8.77 -1.13 28.39
N ASN A 108 10.10 -1.09 28.49
CA ASN A 108 10.94 -2.22 28.12
C ASN A 108 11.92 -2.46 29.26
N ALA A 109 11.94 -3.68 29.82
CA ALA A 109 12.79 -4.03 30.94
C ALA A 109 14.30 -3.95 30.63
N ASP A 110 14.65 -4.09 29.36
CA ASP A 110 16.03 -4.04 28.87
C ASP A 110 16.48 -2.62 28.45
N ASP A 111 15.55 -1.63 28.46
CA ASP A 111 15.84 -0.24 28.13
C ASP A 111 16.10 0.56 29.41
N PRO A 112 17.25 1.29 29.50
CA PRO A 112 17.53 2.19 30.62
C PRO A 112 16.63 3.44 30.64
N GLU A 113 15.86 3.70 29.59
CA GLU A 113 14.95 4.83 29.55
C GLU A 113 13.69 4.61 30.39
N PRO A 114 13.16 5.66 31.05
CA PRO A 114 11.94 5.52 31.85
C PRO A 114 10.73 5.22 30.95
N PRO A 115 9.75 4.46 31.47
CA PRO A 115 8.49 4.19 30.74
C PRO A 115 7.81 5.47 30.29
N SER A 116 7.27 5.47 29.09
CA SER A 116 6.53 6.59 28.52
C SER A 116 5.01 6.35 28.54
N THR A 117 4.25 7.37 28.92
CA THR A 117 2.78 7.30 29.01
C THR A 117 2.13 8.15 27.92
N HIS A 118 1.23 7.53 27.16
CA HIS A 118 0.57 8.16 26.03
C HIS A 118 -0.96 8.06 26.16
N LYS A 119 -1.65 9.15 25.79
CA LYS A 119 -3.10 9.12 25.68
C LYS A 119 -3.52 8.44 24.39
N PHE A 120 -4.62 7.70 24.44
CA PHE A 120 -5.20 7.12 23.24
C PHE A 120 -6.71 7.19 23.21
N THR A 121 -7.26 7.07 22.01
CA THR A 121 -8.66 6.75 21.74
C THR A 121 -8.71 5.57 20.79
N ALA A 122 -9.68 4.67 21.00
CA ALA A 122 -9.91 3.57 20.07
C ALA A 122 -11.36 3.60 19.59
N THR A 123 -11.56 3.34 18.30
CA THR A 123 -12.87 3.24 17.66
C THR A 123 -13.06 1.83 17.12
N LEU A 124 -14.27 1.29 17.28
CA LEU A 124 -14.59 -0.04 16.79
C LEU A 124 -14.54 -0.05 15.26
N VAL A 125 -13.85 -1.06 14.70
CA VAL A 125 -13.85 -1.29 13.24
C VAL A 125 -15.28 -1.72 12.85
N PRO A 126 -15.91 -1.06 11.87
CA PRO A 126 -17.25 -1.41 11.46
C PRO A 126 -17.30 -2.82 10.86
N GLU A 127 -18.41 -3.50 11.01
CA GLU A 127 -18.67 -4.73 10.25
C GLU A 127 -18.84 -4.44 8.77
N ARG A 128 -18.52 -5.42 7.92
CA ARG A 128 -18.77 -5.31 6.49
C ARG A 128 -20.23 -4.96 6.21
N ARG A 129 -20.47 -4.01 5.34
CA ARG A 129 -21.82 -3.67 4.88
C ARG A 129 -22.53 -4.92 4.35
N PRO A 130 -23.77 -5.19 4.78
CA PRO A 130 -24.57 -6.30 4.26
C PRO A 130 -24.94 -6.06 2.79
N GLY A 131 -25.09 -7.16 2.04
CA GLY A 131 -25.51 -7.15 0.64
C GLY A 131 -24.40 -7.57 -0.33
N PRO A 132 -24.75 -7.66 -1.62
CA PRO A 132 -23.78 -8.04 -2.66
C PRO A 132 -22.75 -6.94 -2.91
N PRO A 133 -21.56 -7.30 -3.43
CA PRO A 133 -20.59 -6.32 -3.92
C PRO A 133 -21.20 -5.35 -4.94
N ARG A 134 -20.70 -4.13 -4.93
CA ARG A 134 -21.14 -3.07 -5.85
C ARG A 134 -20.05 -2.79 -6.89
N ARG A 135 -20.50 -2.30 -8.05
CA ARG A 135 -19.61 -1.71 -9.06
C ARG A 135 -19.74 -0.18 -8.98
N HIS A 136 -18.61 0.49 -8.93
CA HIS A 136 -18.51 1.95 -8.88
C HIS A 136 -17.87 2.45 -10.17
N GLU A 137 -18.57 3.35 -10.89
CA GLU A 137 -18.02 4.11 -11.99
C GLU A 137 -17.50 5.43 -11.41
N PHE A 138 -16.20 5.61 -11.35
CA PHE A 138 -15.59 6.78 -10.74
C PHE A 138 -14.77 7.57 -11.75
N THR A 139 -15.14 8.82 -11.99
CA THR A 139 -14.38 9.76 -12.81
C THR A 139 -13.54 10.66 -11.90
N PRO A 140 -12.20 10.55 -11.92
CA PRO A 140 -11.34 11.32 -11.04
C PRO A 140 -11.34 12.82 -11.42
N THR A 141 -11.45 13.66 -10.40
CA THR A 141 -11.34 15.13 -10.52
C THR A 141 -10.24 15.69 -9.64
N THR A 142 -9.69 14.86 -8.77
CA THR A 142 -8.60 15.19 -7.84
C THR A 142 -7.56 14.08 -7.92
N PHE A 143 -6.30 14.49 -7.97
CA PHE A 143 -5.15 13.59 -8.02
C PHE A 143 -4.17 14.02 -6.93
N TYR A 144 -3.63 13.08 -6.20
CA TYR A 144 -2.71 13.36 -5.12
C TYR A 144 -1.28 13.00 -5.51
N ARG A 145 -0.31 13.70 -4.91
CA ARG A 145 1.13 13.50 -5.12
C ARG A 145 1.87 13.13 -3.83
N GLN A 146 1.13 12.60 -2.85
CA GLN A 146 1.65 12.07 -1.58
C GLN A 146 0.73 10.97 -1.07
N PHE A 147 1.31 9.91 -0.53
CA PHE A 147 0.58 8.83 0.14
C PHE A 147 0.28 9.18 1.59
N SER A 148 -0.53 10.19 1.81
CA SER A 148 -0.79 10.76 3.12
C SER A 148 -2.08 10.26 3.74
N ALA A 149 -2.03 9.91 5.03
CA ALA A 149 -3.21 9.64 5.85
C ALA A 149 -4.13 10.87 6.02
N ALA A 150 -3.64 12.08 5.71
CA ALA A 150 -4.42 13.31 5.75
C ALA A 150 -5.18 13.61 4.45
N ASN A 151 -4.94 12.85 3.38
CA ASN A 151 -5.63 13.04 2.12
C ASN A 151 -7.10 12.63 2.24
N LYS A 152 -7.97 13.49 1.70
CA LYS A 152 -9.41 13.24 1.74
C LYS A 152 -9.79 12.11 0.80
N PRO A 153 -10.49 11.06 1.26
CA PRO A 153 -10.99 10.00 0.39
C PRO A 153 -11.88 10.55 -0.71
N VAL A 154 -11.69 10.05 -1.93
CA VAL A 154 -12.51 10.42 -3.10
C VAL A 154 -13.74 9.52 -3.23
N LEU A 155 -13.68 8.32 -2.68
CA LEU A 155 -14.77 7.35 -2.67
C LEU A 155 -14.59 6.40 -1.48
N THR A 156 -15.72 5.99 -0.86
CA THR A 156 -15.75 4.91 0.13
C THR A 156 -16.32 3.65 -0.51
N VAL A 157 -15.64 2.52 -0.35
CA VAL A 157 -15.99 1.23 -0.92
C VAL A 157 -15.95 0.14 0.14
N SER A 158 -16.71 -0.94 -0.06
CA SER A 158 -16.66 -2.12 0.82
C SER A 158 -15.81 -3.23 0.24
N PRO A 159 -15.25 -4.14 1.07
CA PRO A 159 -14.61 -5.35 0.58
C PRO A 159 -15.50 -6.11 -0.41
N GLY A 160 -14.92 -6.53 -1.54
CA GLY A 160 -15.59 -7.15 -2.66
C GLY A 160 -16.13 -6.18 -3.71
N ASP A 161 -16.18 -4.87 -3.42
CA ASP A 161 -16.62 -3.88 -4.42
C ASP A 161 -15.60 -3.77 -5.57
N THR A 162 -16.10 -3.47 -6.76
CA THR A 162 -15.29 -3.21 -7.96
C THR A 162 -15.30 -1.72 -8.28
N ILE A 163 -14.16 -1.15 -8.57
CA ILE A 163 -13.99 0.24 -8.98
C ILE A 163 -13.53 0.25 -10.43
N HIS A 164 -14.24 0.99 -11.29
CA HIS A 164 -13.84 1.33 -12.63
C HIS A 164 -13.52 2.82 -12.69
N THR A 165 -12.31 3.16 -13.15
CA THR A 165 -11.81 4.53 -13.15
C THR A 165 -10.78 4.74 -14.25
N SER A 166 -10.22 5.93 -14.33
CA SER A 166 -9.07 6.25 -15.19
C SER A 166 -7.93 6.87 -14.38
N THR A 167 -6.71 6.79 -14.94
CA THR A 167 -5.53 7.48 -14.41
C THR A 167 -5.13 8.63 -15.32
N VAL A 168 -4.30 9.53 -14.81
CA VAL A 168 -3.44 10.39 -15.62
C VAL A 168 -2.07 9.73 -15.75
N ASP A 169 -1.24 10.19 -16.70
CA ASP A 169 0.17 9.76 -16.80
C ASP A 169 1.05 10.41 -15.71
N ALA A 170 2.29 9.96 -15.55
CA ALA A 170 3.27 10.52 -14.61
C ALA A 170 3.45 12.04 -14.74
N GLY A 171 3.22 12.60 -15.93
CA GLY A 171 3.22 14.04 -16.20
C GLY A 171 1.94 14.77 -15.82
N GLY A 172 0.90 14.06 -15.37
CA GLY A 172 -0.40 14.62 -14.97
C GLY A 172 -1.37 14.88 -16.12
N LYS A 173 -1.20 14.22 -17.28
CA LYS A 173 -2.06 14.36 -18.46
C LYS A 173 -3.06 13.23 -18.58
N ASP A 174 -4.28 13.56 -18.96
CA ASP A 174 -5.36 12.60 -19.21
C ASP A 174 -5.26 11.94 -20.61
N GLU A 175 -6.28 11.17 -20.97
CA GLU A 175 -6.40 10.47 -22.26
C GLU A 175 -6.40 11.40 -23.48
N LYS A 176 -6.71 12.68 -23.28
CA LYS A 176 -6.68 13.71 -24.34
C LYS A 176 -5.39 14.51 -24.34
N GLY A 177 -4.44 14.19 -23.45
CA GLY A 177 -3.21 14.95 -23.28
C GLY A 177 -3.39 16.29 -22.57
N ILE A 178 -4.53 16.49 -21.91
CA ILE A 178 -4.81 17.71 -21.14
C ILE A 178 -4.21 17.55 -19.75
N SER A 179 -3.38 18.49 -19.32
CA SER A 179 -2.85 18.52 -17.97
C SER A 179 -3.97 18.76 -16.94
N ARG A 180 -4.17 17.82 -16.05
CA ARG A 180 -5.16 17.87 -14.97
C ARG A 180 -4.55 18.26 -13.64
N VAL A 181 -3.27 17.96 -13.47
CA VAL A 181 -2.49 18.19 -12.26
C VAL A 181 -1.02 18.36 -12.64
N LEU A 182 -0.20 18.84 -11.72
CA LEU A 182 1.26 18.87 -11.91
C LEU A 182 1.80 17.43 -11.94
N GLY A 183 2.81 17.19 -12.77
CA GLY A 183 3.53 15.92 -12.83
C GLY A 183 4.22 15.53 -11.51
N GLY A 184 4.93 14.42 -11.53
CA GLY A 184 5.53 13.75 -10.37
C GLY A 184 4.60 12.65 -9.85
N ASN A 185 4.18 11.78 -10.75
CA ASN A 185 3.35 10.58 -10.54
C ASN A 185 2.07 10.85 -9.75
N PRO A 186 1.14 11.69 -10.26
CA PRO A 186 -0.09 11.98 -9.56
C PRO A 186 -1.07 10.80 -9.64
N GLU A 187 -1.60 10.39 -8.48
CA GLU A 187 -2.38 9.17 -8.32
C GLU A 187 -3.88 9.42 -8.23
N THR A 188 -4.67 8.49 -8.77
CA THR A 188 -6.11 8.39 -8.59
C THR A 188 -6.42 7.75 -7.24
N GLY A 189 -7.25 8.39 -6.43
CA GLY A 189 -7.57 7.98 -5.06
C GLY A 189 -7.45 9.18 -4.09
N PRO A 190 -7.35 8.95 -2.75
CA PRO A 190 -7.44 7.64 -2.13
C PRO A 190 -8.87 7.10 -2.05
N PHE A 191 -9.00 5.79 -2.25
CA PHE A 191 -10.23 5.06 -1.99
C PHE A 191 -10.21 4.56 -0.54
N TYR A 192 -11.23 4.92 0.24
CA TYR A 192 -11.40 4.42 1.60
C TYR A 192 -12.08 3.05 1.56
N VAL A 193 -11.40 2.00 2.03
CA VAL A 193 -11.95 0.64 2.08
C VAL A 193 -12.51 0.39 3.47
N GLU A 194 -13.84 0.29 3.58
CA GLU A 194 -14.53 -0.03 4.83
C GLU A 194 -13.94 -1.30 5.44
N THR A 195 -13.89 -1.38 6.76
CA THR A 195 -13.33 -2.48 7.54
C THR A 195 -11.81 -2.63 7.54
N ALA A 196 -11.09 -1.99 6.62
CA ALA A 196 -9.62 -2.04 6.64
C ALA A 196 -9.06 -1.27 7.84
N ALA A 197 -8.22 -1.93 8.61
CA ALA A 197 -7.64 -1.39 9.84
C ALA A 197 -6.12 -1.66 9.88
N PRO A 198 -5.34 -0.89 10.66
CA PRO A 198 -3.92 -1.18 10.86
C PRO A 198 -3.68 -2.64 11.24
N GLY A 199 -2.70 -3.29 10.60
CA GLY A 199 -2.40 -4.70 10.80
C GLY A 199 -3.16 -5.67 9.90
N ASP A 200 -4.04 -5.17 9.01
CA ASP A 200 -4.66 -5.97 7.96
C ASP A 200 -3.79 -5.99 6.70
N THR A 201 -4.16 -6.84 5.76
CA THR A 201 -3.69 -6.81 4.39
C THR A 201 -4.83 -6.41 3.46
N LEU A 202 -4.61 -5.38 2.64
CA LEU A 202 -5.50 -5.03 1.53
C LEU A 202 -5.11 -5.87 0.31
N ALA A 203 -6.08 -6.54 -0.31
CA ALA A 203 -5.92 -7.24 -1.58
C ALA A 203 -6.58 -6.41 -2.69
N VAL A 204 -5.82 -6.08 -3.73
CA VAL A 204 -6.27 -5.32 -4.90
C VAL A 204 -6.13 -6.22 -6.13
N HIS A 205 -7.23 -6.71 -6.66
CA HIS A 205 -7.25 -7.56 -7.84
C HIS A 205 -7.48 -6.70 -9.08
N LEU A 206 -6.51 -6.64 -9.98
CA LEU A 206 -6.57 -5.88 -11.23
C LEU A 206 -7.36 -6.65 -12.27
N THR A 207 -8.63 -6.32 -12.44
CA THR A 207 -9.54 -7.05 -13.35
C THR A 207 -9.43 -6.58 -14.79
N ARG A 208 -9.02 -5.32 -15.00
CA ARG A 208 -8.86 -4.77 -16.34
C ARG A 208 -7.89 -3.60 -16.36
N LEU A 209 -6.93 -3.65 -17.29
CA LEU A 209 -6.02 -2.54 -17.61
C LEU A 209 -6.05 -2.30 -19.12
N ARG A 210 -6.46 -1.12 -19.55
CA ARG A 210 -6.56 -0.77 -20.98
C ARG A 210 -5.93 0.58 -21.25
N LEU A 211 -5.14 0.62 -22.31
CA LEU A 211 -4.67 1.88 -22.85
C LEU A 211 -5.87 2.69 -23.35
N ASN A 212 -6.00 3.93 -22.92
CA ASN A 212 -7.12 4.81 -23.29
C ASN A 212 -6.70 5.93 -24.24
N ARG A 213 -5.45 5.86 -24.76
CA ARG A 213 -4.90 6.71 -25.80
C ARG A 213 -3.86 5.95 -26.64
N ASP A 214 -3.50 6.48 -27.81
CA ASP A 214 -2.62 5.85 -28.81
C ASP A 214 -1.16 6.33 -28.74
N TRP A 215 -0.75 6.95 -27.63
CA TRP A 215 0.61 7.44 -27.47
C TRP A 215 1.10 7.31 -26.02
N ALA A 216 2.43 7.21 -25.89
CA ALA A 216 3.15 7.25 -24.63
C ALA A 216 4.39 8.15 -24.74
N GLY A 217 4.96 8.49 -23.59
CA GLY A 217 6.24 9.21 -23.48
C GLY A 217 7.27 8.34 -22.78
N SER A 218 8.54 8.52 -23.12
CA SER A 218 9.69 8.00 -22.37
C SER A 218 10.86 8.97 -22.49
N ASP A 219 11.98 8.65 -21.86
CA ASP A 219 13.22 9.41 -22.01
C ASP A 219 14.34 8.56 -22.64
N ASP A 220 15.38 9.21 -23.21
CA ASP A 220 16.50 8.57 -23.92
C ASP A 220 17.80 8.54 -23.10
N TYR A 221 17.71 8.50 -21.75
CA TYR A 221 18.88 8.37 -20.89
C TYR A 221 18.87 7.02 -20.15
N MET A 222 19.93 6.76 -19.40
CA MET A 222 19.99 5.64 -18.48
C MET A 222 20.16 6.13 -17.05
N VAL A 223 19.45 5.49 -16.13
CA VAL A 223 19.47 5.82 -14.71
C VAL A 223 20.86 5.62 -14.09
N GLY A 224 21.28 6.52 -13.21
CA GLY A 224 22.62 6.52 -12.65
C GLY A 224 23.00 5.23 -11.89
N ARG A 225 22.01 4.55 -11.28
CA ARG A 225 22.19 3.29 -10.58
C ARG A 225 22.59 2.12 -11.51
N ALA A 226 22.26 2.22 -12.80
CA ALA A 226 22.60 1.21 -13.82
C ALA A 226 23.87 1.56 -14.62
N LEU A 227 24.54 2.66 -14.33
CA LEU A 227 25.71 3.14 -15.05
C LEU A 227 26.99 2.91 -14.25
N ASP A 228 27.96 2.25 -14.84
CA ASP A 228 29.34 2.35 -14.39
C ASP A 228 30.01 3.66 -14.89
N SER A 229 31.17 3.97 -14.35
CA SER A 229 31.89 5.21 -14.66
C SER A 229 32.26 5.34 -16.16
N ASP A 230 32.62 4.23 -16.79
CA ASP A 230 33.07 4.21 -18.19
C ASP A 230 31.91 4.39 -19.17
N LEU A 231 30.73 3.86 -18.83
CA LEU A 231 29.52 4.06 -19.60
C LEU A 231 28.95 5.48 -19.37
N ALA A 232 28.95 5.97 -18.13
CA ALA A 232 28.41 7.29 -17.79
C ALA A 232 29.09 8.43 -18.57
N VAL A 233 30.41 8.37 -18.76
CA VAL A 233 31.12 9.39 -19.54
C VAL A 233 30.83 9.34 -21.04
N LYS A 234 30.26 8.23 -21.54
CA LYS A 234 29.84 8.07 -22.93
C LYS A 234 28.42 8.51 -23.20
N MET A 235 27.58 8.56 -22.13
CA MET A 235 26.20 8.99 -22.22
C MET A 235 26.12 10.52 -22.29
N LYS A 236 26.34 11.06 -23.49
CA LYS A 236 26.28 12.50 -23.78
C LYS A 236 25.09 12.79 -24.67
N ASP A 237 24.57 14.02 -24.54
CA ASP A 237 23.45 14.52 -25.35
C ASP A 237 22.16 13.69 -25.24
N VAL A 238 21.94 13.05 -24.10
CA VAL A 238 20.76 12.26 -23.73
C VAL A 238 19.85 13.06 -22.78
N GLY A 239 18.70 12.50 -22.40
CA GLY A 239 17.70 13.14 -21.54
C GLY A 239 16.64 13.90 -22.36
N LYS A 240 16.40 13.48 -23.59
CA LYS A 240 15.32 14.00 -24.42
C LYS A 240 14.08 13.14 -24.25
N SER A 241 12.93 13.78 -24.20
CA SER A 241 11.67 13.06 -24.20
C SER A 241 11.40 12.45 -25.58
N ILE A 242 11.06 11.17 -25.58
CA ILE A 242 10.73 10.36 -26.76
C ILE A 242 9.25 10.06 -26.75
N ARG A 243 8.58 10.40 -27.86
CA ARG A 243 7.17 10.05 -28.05
C ARG A 243 7.06 8.73 -28.81
N TRP A 244 6.12 7.88 -28.36
CA TRP A 244 5.82 6.57 -28.91
C TRP A 244 4.39 6.53 -29.43
N HIS A 245 4.17 5.86 -30.56
CA HIS A 245 2.85 5.45 -31.02
C HIS A 245 2.51 4.06 -30.44
N LEU A 246 1.30 3.93 -29.91
CA LEU A 246 0.77 2.69 -29.33
C LEU A 246 -0.24 2.08 -30.29
N ASP A 247 0.19 1.08 -31.06
CA ASP A 247 -0.68 0.31 -31.95
C ASP A 247 -1.36 -0.80 -31.15
N THR A 248 -2.55 -0.50 -30.62
CA THR A 248 -3.32 -1.44 -29.82
C THR A 248 -3.94 -2.56 -30.64
N GLU A 249 -4.09 -2.39 -31.95
CA GLU A 249 -4.61 -3.42 -32.86
C GLU A 249 -3.58 -4.54 -33.06
N HIS A 250 -2.31 -4.16 -33.26
CA HIS A 250 -1.21 -5.12 -33.46
C HIS A 250 -0.46 -5.43 -32.15
N GLY A 251 -0.78 -4.78 -31.04
CA GLY A 251 -0.18 -5.02 -29.73
C GLY A 251 1.28 -4.59 -29.60
N VAL A 252 1.69 -3.52 -30.29
CA VAL A 252 3.09 -3.04 -30.29
C VAL A 252 3.17 -1.52 -30.12
N ALA A 253 4.30 -1.07 -29.57
CA ALA A 253 4.69 0.34 -29.53
C ALA A 253 5.89 0.60 -30.43
N THR A 254 5.93 1.78 -31.07
CA THR A 254 7.04 2.22 -31.92
C THR A 254 7.38 3.69 -31.64
N PRO A 255 8.67 4.10 -31.64
CA PRO A 255 9.02 5.51 -31.57
C PRO A 255 8.41 6.28 -32.74
N GLU A 256 7.71 7.40 -32.50
CA GLU A 256 7.17 8.24 -33.59
C GLU A 256 8.27 8.83 -34.48
N LYS A 257 9.42 9.12 -33.92
CA LYS A 257 10.61 9.61 -34.59
C LYS A 257 11.81 8.74 -34.26
N PRO A 258 11.91 7.55 -34.85
CA PRO A 258 12.96 6.62 -34.52
C PRO A 258 14.35 7.17 -34.92
N ALA A 259 15.36 6.90 -34.09
CA ALA A 259 16.75 7.09 -34.48
C ALA A 259 17.13 6.17 -35.65
N GLU A 260 18.21 6.46 -36.34
CA GLU A 260 18.63 5.79 -37.59
C GLU A 260 18.63 4.25 -37.45
N HIS A 261 19.15 3.73 -36.35
CA HIS A 261 19.24 2.29 -36.12
C HIS A 261 17.99 1.67 -35.48
N LEU A 262 17.00 2.48 -35.07
CA LEU A 262 15.76 2.03 -34.41
C LEU A 262 14.53 2.09 -35.32
N THR A 263 14.69 2.27 -36.64
CA THR A 263 13.59 2.41 -37.60
C THR A 263 12.65 1.20 -37.68
N ARG A 264 13.11 0.03 -37.20
CA ARG A 264 12.32 -1.22 -37.12
C ARG A 264 12.12 -1.69 -35.68
N TYR A 265 12.50 -0.88 -34.70
CA TYR A 265 12.38 -1.25 -33.31
C TYR A 265 10.94 -1.15 -32.86
N THR A 266 10.41 -2.25 -32.32
CA THR A 266 9.06 -2.36 -31.75
C THR A 266 9.13 -3.01 -30.38
N VAL A 267 8.23 -2.61 -29.51
CA VAL A 267 8.09 -3.20 -28.16
C VAL A 267 6.67 -3.77 -28.04
N PRO A 268 6.50 -5.01 -27.59
CA PRO A 268 5.17 -5.55 -27.27
C PRO A 268 4.47 -4.72 -26.20
N LEU A 269 3.20 -4.39 -26.43
CA LEU A 269 2.38 -3.74 -25.41
C LEU A 269 2.09 -4.72 -24.27
N ARG A 270 2.34 -4.28 -23.05
CA ARG A 270 2.03 -4.99 -21.82
C ARG A 270 1.60 -3.97 -20.76
N PRO A 271 0.33 -3.51 -20.84
CA PRO A 271 -0.18 -2.50 -19.91
C PRO A 271 -0.04 -2.95 -18.46
N MET A 272 0.51 -2.07 -17.61
CA MET A 272 0.73 -2.30 -16.20
C MET A 272 0.51 -1.02 -15.39
N LEU A 273 0.38 -1.13 -14.08
CA LEU A 273 0.44 0.00 -13.16
C LEU A 273 1.80 0.04 -12.45
N GLY A 274 2.54 1.13 -12.62
CA GLY A 274 3.76 1.41 -11.86
C GLY A 274 3.42 1.62 -10.39
N CYS A 275 2.30 2.29 -10.11
CA CYS A 275 1.89 2.62 -8.76
C CYS A 275 0.61 1.93 -8.31
N VAL A 276 0.70 1.17 -7.20
CA VAL A 276 -0.41 0.71 -6.36
C VAL A 276 0.01 0.88 -4.91
N ALA A 277 -0.68 1.72 -4.15
CA ALA A 277 -0.25 2.10 -2.81
C ALA A 277 -1.39 2.22 -1.82
N VAL A 278 -1.07 2.09 -0.53
CA VAL A 278 -1.89 2.54 0.58
C VAL A 278 -1.25 3.74 1.27
N ALA A 279 -2.02 4.52 2.03
CA ALA A 279 -1.42 5.63 2.77
C ALA A 279 -0.44 5.15 3.82
N SER A 280 0.67 5.89 3.95
CA SER A 280 1.62 5.73 5.05
C SER A 280 1.03 6.30 6.35
N ASN A 281 1.39 5.70 7.48
CA ASN A 281 1.04 6.21 8.81
C ASN A 281 1.83 7.48 9.19
N LEU A 282 2.80 7.90 8.38
CA LEU A 282 3.62 9.08 8.59
C LEU A 282 2.93 10.34 8.05
N ALA A 283 1.81 10.76 8.64
CA ALA A 283 0.98 11.86 8.14
C ALA A 283 1.73 13.19 7.94
N GLN A 284 2.74 13.47 8.76
CA GLN A 284 3.54 14.72 8.70
C GLN A 284 4.72 14.64 7.72
N ALA A 285 5.15 13.43 7.36
CA ALA A 285 6.25 13.15 6.45
C ALA A 285 5.84 12.12 5.40
N ALA A 286 4.62 12.27 4.85
CA ALA A 286 4.09 11.35 3.87
C ALA A 286 5.00 11.30 2.63
N PRO A 287 5.32 10.10 2.14
CA PRO A 287 6.14 9.95 0.94
C PRO A 287 5.43 10.53 -0.28
N GLY A 288 6.21 11.02 -1.23
CA GLY A 288 5.74 11.41 -2.55
C GLY A 288 5.26 10.20 -3.35
N THR A 289 4.41 10.45 -4.36
CA THR A 289 3.87 9.36 -5.18
C THR A 289 4.88 8.77 -6.16
N GLY A 290 6.00 9.43 -6.42
CA GLY A 290 7.17 8.83 -7.07
C GLY A 290 8.08 8.04 -6.12
N ASP A 291 7.71 7.87 -4.83
CA ASP A 291 8.43 7.03 -3.88
C ASP A 291 7.73 5.67 -3.70
N SER A 292 8.50 4.67 -3.32
CA SER A 292 8.01 3.33 -2.99
C SER A 292 8.50 2.86 -1.62
N GLY A 293 7.88 1.83 -1.07
CA GLY A 293 8.26 1.28 0.22
C GLY A 293 7.30 0.18 0.70
N ARG A 294 7.25 -0.06 2.00
CA ARG A 294 6.36 -1.08 2.57
C ARG A 294 4.88 -0.84 2.29
N TYR A 295 4.47 0.39 2.02
CA TYR A 295 3.11 0.79 1.65
C TYR A 295 2.78 0.53 0.16
N GLY A 296 3.67 -0.05 -0.63
CA GLY A 296 3.61 -0.10 -2.08
C GLY A 296 4.20 1.17 -2.68
N GLY A 297 3.45 1.90 -3.47
CA GLY A 297 3.89 3.12 -4.15
C GLY A 297 4.30 2.86 -5.58
N ASN A 298 5.25 3.64 -6.03
CA ASN A 298 5.87 3.54 -7.33
C ASN A 298 6.81 2.34 -7.37
N MET A 299 6.24 1.13 -7.52
CA MET A 299 6.98 -0.12 -7.46
C MET A 299 7.63 -0.48 -8.79
N ASP A 300 7.13 0.09 -9.88
CA ASP A 300 7.53 -0.14 -11.26
C ASP A 300 7.80 -1.61 -11.59
N PHE A 301 6.94 -2.45 -11.01
CA PHE A 301 7.01 -3.87 -11.21
C PHE A 301 6.16 -4.30 -12.39
N ASN A 302 6.80 -4.59 -13.51
CA ASN A 302 6.16 -4.89 -14.79
C ASN A 302 5.34 -6.20 -14.84
N GLU A 303 5.06 -6.82 -13.67
CA GLU A 303 4.08 -7.90 -13.52
C GLU A 303 2.85 -7.47 -12.69
N VAL A 304 2.72 -6.18 -12.38
CA VAL A 304 1.47 -5.58 -11.85
C VAL A 304 0.54 -5.29 -13.03
N VAL A 305 0.05 -6.35 -13.64
CA VAL A 305 -0.74 -6.39 -14.88
C VAL A 305 -2.16 -6.88 -14.64
N GLU A 306 -3.00 -6.82 -15.66
CA GLU A 306 -4.34 -7.42 -15.62
C GLU A 306 -4.30 -8.89 -15.18
N GLY A 307 -5.17 -9.26 -14.25
CA GLY A 307 -5.24 -10.59 -13.64
C GLY A 307 -4.32 -10.78 -12.43
N ALA A 308 -3.43 -9.83 -12.13
CA ALA A 308 -2.63 -9.88 -10.91
C ALA A 308 -3.41 -9.40 -9.68
N THR A 309 -3.05 -9.90 -8.52
CA THR A 309 -3.51 -9.39 -7.21
C THR A 309 -2.34 -8.79 -6.46
N VAL A 310 -2.46 -7.54 -6.08
CA VAL A 310 -1.47 -6.83 -5.25
C VAL A 310 -1.95 -6.85 -3.79
N TYR A 311 -1.10 -7.29 -2.87
CA TYR A 311 -1.35 -7.29 -1.44
C TYR A 311 -0.51 -6.21 -0.78
N LEU A 312 -1.14 -5.36 0.02
CA LEU A 312 -0.49 -4.22 0.68
C LEU A 312 -0.77 -4.24 2.19
N PRO A 313 0.24 -3.96 3.04
CA PRO A 313 0.04 -3.87 4.48
C PRO A 313 -0.73 -2.59 4.83
N VAL A 314 -1.82 -2.72 5.56
CA VAL A 314 -2.63 -1.58 6.00
C VAL A 314 -2.03 -0.95 7.25
N SER A 315 -1.74 0.34 7.19
CA SER A 315 -1.15 1.13 8.29
C SER A 315 -2.11 2.18 8.87
N VAL A 316 -3.19 2.49 8.15
CA VAL A 316 -4.18 3.51 8.55
C VAL A 316 -5.60 3.02 8.31
N PRO A 317 -6.61 3.51 9.05
CA PRO A 317 -8.00 3.15 8.81
C PRO A 317 -8.42 3.40 7.36
N GLY A 318 -9.13 2.43 6.79
CA GLY A 318 -9.59 2.50 5.42
C GLY A 318 -8.49 2.28 4.37
N ALA A 319 -7.27 1.91 4.78
CA ALA A 319 -6.10 1.72 3.93
C ALA A 319 -5.73 2.95 3.10
N LEU A 320 -6.71 3.68 2.55
CA LEU A 320 -6.55 4.81 1.63
C LEU A 320 -5.75 4.39 0.39
N LEU A 321 -6.38 3.59 -0.46
CA LEU A 321 -5.78 3.02 -1.67
C LEU A 321 -5.62 4.06 -2.78
N TYR A 322 -4.44 4.08 -3.41
CA TYR A 322 -4.12 4.86 -4.62
C TYR A 322 -3.73 3.91 -5.76
N VAL A 323 -4.06 4.30 -6.98
CA VAL A 323 -3.67 3.61 -8.20
C VAL A 323 -3.32 4.62 -9.29
N GLY A 324 -2.29 4.33 -10.08
CA GLY A 324 -1.92 5.18 -11.21
C GLY A 324 -0.62 4.78 -11.86
N ASP A 325 0.06 5.76 -12.44
CA ASP A 325 1.32 5.57 -13.12
C ASP A 325 1.26 4.42 -14.13
N GLY A 326 0.43 4.62 -15.15
CA GLY A 326 0.16 3.60 -16.17
C GLY A 326 1.25 3.52 -17.22
N HIS A 327 1.84 2.34 -17.41
CA HIS A 327 2.84 2.09 -18.43
C HIS A 327 2.28 1.19 -19.54
N ALA A 328 2.50 1.56 -20.80
CA ALA A 328 2.15 0.73 -21.94
C ALA A 328 3.09 -0.47 -22.09
N ALA A 329 4.35 -0.31 -21.68
CA ALA A 329 5.38 -1.35 -21.59
C ALA A 329 6.54 -0.84 -20.73
N GLN A 330 7.23 -1.77 -20.05
CA GLN A 330 8.42 -1.47 -19.25
C GLN A 330 9.38 -2.67 -19.26
N GLY A 331 10.66 -2.40 -19.42
CA GLY A 331 11.75 -3.37 -19.16
C GLY A 331 12.05 -3.49 -17.66
N ASP A 332 12.74 -4.56 -17.25
CA ASP A 332 13.15 -4.74 -15.86
C ASP A 332 14.05 -3.59 -15.40
N GLY A 333 13.74 -3.06 -14.22
CA GLY A 333 14.50 -2.00 -13.57
C GLY A 333 14.24 -0.59 -14.09
N GLU A 334 13.36 -0.43 -15.07
CA GLU A 334 12.99 0.88 -15.67
C GLU A 334 14.23 1.74 -16.02
N LEU A 335 15.17 1.15 -16.73
CA LEU A 335 16.54 1.66 -16.87
C LEU A 335 16.67 3.02 -17.57
N ASN A 336 15.63 3.50 -18.21
CA ASN A 336 15.57 4.83 -18.82
C ASN A 336 14.85 5.88 -17.97
N GLY A 337 14.41 5.53 -16.76
CA GLY A 337 13.82 6.46 -15.78
C GLY A 337 12.36 6.83 -15.99
N ASN A 338 11.81 6.48 -17.14
CA ASN A 338 10.39 6.57 -17.49
C ASN A 338 10.11 5.49 -18.51
N ALA A 339 9.34 4.53 -18.19
CA ALA A 339 8.88 3.47 -19.10
C ALA A 339 8.14 4.04 -20.33
N LEU A 340 7.14 3.39 -20.86
CA LEU A 340 6.21 3.98 -21.81
C LEU A 340 5.03 4.58 -21.07
N GLU A 341 5.20 5.81 -20.57
CA GLU A 341 4.27 6.56 -19.74
C GLU A 341 2.96 6.87 -20.44
N THR A 342 1.84 6.48 -19.88
CA THR A 342 0.53 6.73 -20.47
C THR A 342 -0.58 6.80 -19.44
N SER A 343 -1.73 7.35 -19.80
CA SER A 343 -2.95 7.23 -19.01
C SER A 343 -3.66 5.91 -19.31
N MET A 344 -4.45 5.42 -18.35
CA MET A 344 -5.17 4.14 -18.49
C MET A 344 -6.61 4.21 -18.04
N ASP A 345 -7.42 3.33 -18.60
CA ASP A 345 -8.70 2.86 -18.08
C ASP A 345 -8.44 1.63 -17.20
N VAL A 346 -8.84 1.71 -15.93
CA VAL A 346 -8.48 0.74 -14.90
C VAL A 346 -9.73 0.21 -14.20
N GLU A 347 -9.80 -1.11 -14.03
CA GLU A 347 -10.81 -1.74 -13.20
C GLU A 347 -10.13 -2.68 -12.20
N PHE A 348 -10.53 -2.59 -10.94
CA PHE A 348 -10.00 -3.45 -9.88
C PHE A 348 -11.06 -3.73 -8.81
N THR A 349 -10.90 -4.85 -8.14
CA THR A 349 -11.70 -5.24 -6.97
C THR A 349 -10.84 -5.15 -5.73
N VAL A 350 -11.40 -4.70 -4.61
CA VAL A 350 -10.70 -4.62 -3.32
C VAL A 350 -11.26 -5.64 -2.34
N ASP A 351 -10.38 -6.24 -1.54
CA ASP A 351 -10.78 -7.06 -0.39
C ASP A 351 -9.83 -6.83 0.79
N VAL A 352 -10.26 -7.20 1.99
CA VAL A 352 -9.50 -7.04 3.24
C VAL A 352 -9.29 -8.41 3.86
N ILE A 353 -8.04 -8.73 4.21
CA ILE A 353 -7.67 -9.91 4.97
C ILE A 353 -7.38 -9.45 6.41
N PRO A 354 -8.36 -9.60 7.32
CA PRO A 354 -8.23 -9.08 8.67
C PRO A 354 -7.13 -9.76 9.47
N GLY A 355 -6.36 -8.97 10.23
CA GLY A 355 -5.31 -9.46 11.13
C GLY A 355 -4.11 -10.10 10.43
N LYS A 356 -4.07 -10.13 9.11
CA LYS A 356 -2.94 -10.66 8.34
C LYS A 356 -1.89 -9.57 8.14
N ARG A 357 -0.83 -9.62 8.94
CA ARG A 357 0.30 -8.70 8.84
C ARG A 357 1.30 -9.21 7.81
N ILE A 358 1.63 -8.39 6.83
CA ILE A 358 2.70 -8.67 5.85
C ILE A 358 3.81 -7.62 5.97
N MET A 359 5.05 -8.02 5.72
CA MET A 359 6.23 -7.15 5.88
C MET A 359 6.34 -6.08 4.80
N GLY A 360 5.76 -6.32 3.63
CA GLY A 360 5.82 -5.42 2.48
C GLY A 360 4.87 -5.88 1.36
N PRO A 361 4.86 -5.20 0.21
CA PRO A 361 4.00 -5.53 -0.90
C PRO A 361 4.24 -6.93 -1.43
N ARG A 362 3.17 -7.59 -1.87
CA ARG A 362 3.21 -8.90 -2.53
C ARG A 362 2.36 -8.86 -3.78
N VAL A 363 2.72 -9.65 -4.77
CA VAL A 363 1.92 -9.80 -5.98
C VAL A 363 1.69 -11.29 -6.24
N ALA A 364 0.48 -11.65 -6.60
CA ALA A 364 0.17 -13.00 -7.06
C ALA A 364 -0.41 -12.95 -8.46
N SER A 365 0.03 -13.89 -9.29
CA SER A 365 -0.52 -14.14 -10.61
C SER A 365 -1.02 -15.59 -10.72
N ALA A 366 -1.55 -15.98 -11.86
CA ALA A 366 -1.96 -17.37 -12.09
C ALA A 366 -0.80 -18.38 -11.93
N THR A 367 0.45 -17.95 -12.07
CA THR A 367 1.62 -18.84 -12.13
C THR A 367 2.66 -18.57 -11.06
N HIS A 368 2.64 -17.43 -10.38
CA HIS A 368 3.69 -17.04 -9.42
C HIS A 368 3.12 -16.35 -8.19
N ILE A 369 3.76 -16.60 -7.06
CA ILE A 369 3.76 -15.71 -5.91
C ILE A 369 5.05 -14.88 -5.93
N MET A 370 4.95 -13.60 -5.58
CA MET A 370 6.01 -12.61 -5.78
C MET A 370 6.06 -11.67 -4.59
N ALA A 371 7.19 -11.63 -3.89
CA ALA A 371 7.42 -10.74 -2.76
C ALA A 371 8.30 -9.57 -3.20
N VAL A 372 7.85 -8.35 -2.93
CA VAL A 372 8.52 -7.13 -3.34
C VAL A 372 9.32 -6.58 -2.16
N GLY A 373 10.57 -6.22 -2.41
CA GLY A 373 11.43 -5.48 -1.50
C GLY A 373 11.78 -4.13 -2.14
N LEU A 374 11.54 -3.05 -1.42
CA LEU A 374 11.68 -1.65 -1.87
C LEU A 374 12.49 -0.90 -0.82
N GLU A 375 13.75 -0.64 -1.10
CA GLU A 375 14.69 -0.07 -0.13
C GLU A 375 15.71 0.86 -0.82
N GLY A 376 16.48 1.60 -0.06
CA GLY A 376 17.45 2.58 -0.58
C GLY A 376 18.57 1.99 -1.45
N SER A 377 18.82 0.68 -1.37
CA SER A 377 19.81 -0.04 -2.19
C SER A 377 19.24 -1.36 -2.72
N LEU A 378 19.81 -1.88 -3.83
CA LEU A 378 19.43 -3.19 -4.36
C LEU A 378 19.75 -4.32 -3.36
N ASP A 379 20.82 -4.20 -2.58
CA ASP A 379 21.18 -5.19 -1.55
C ASP A 379 20.15 -5.25 -0.43
N ASP A 380 19.66 -4.12 0.04
CA ASP A 380 18.64 -4.06 1.07
C ASP A 380 17.28 -4.48 0.52
N ALA A 381 16.95 -4.09 -0.71
CA ALA A 381 15.76 -4.54 -1.41
C ALA A 381 15.76 -6.08 -1.60
N PHE A 382 16.90 -6.67 -1.91
CA PHE A 382 17.05 -8.13 -1.99
C PHE A 382 16.75 -8.81 -0.64
N ARG A 383 17.30 -8.27 0.47
CA ARG A 383 17.03 -8.79 1.81
C ARG A 383 15.54 -8.65 2.18
N ALA A 384 14.95 -7.49 1.87
CA ALA A 384 13.54 -7.22 2.16
C ALA A 384 12.62 -8.16 1.37
N ALA A 385 12.86 -8.37 0.07
CA ALA A 385 12.11 -9.31 -0.75
C ALA A 385 12.22 -10.75 -0.23
N THR A 386 13.43 -11.16 0.16
CA THR A 386 13.70 -12.48 0.71
C THR A 386 12.98 -12.70 2.03
N ALA A 387 13.05 -11.76 2.96
CA ALA A 387 12.35 -11.82 4.24
C ALA A 387 10.82 -11.85 4.07
N ASN A 388 10.29 -11.03 3.16
CA ASN A 388 8.86 -10.99 2.86
C ASN A 388 8.36 -12.31 2.25
N MET A 389 9.15 -12.96 1.37
CA MET A 389 8.81 -14.29 0.84
C MET A 389 8.95 -15.38 1.92
N ALA A 390 9.98 -15.32 2.76
CA ALA A 390 10.16 -16.25 3.85
C ALA A 390 8.95 -16.21 4.82
N GLN A 391 8.49 -15.02 5.18
CA GLN A 391 7.26 -14.83 5.95
C GLN A 391 6.07 -15.46 5.22
N TRP A 392 5.91 -15.23 3.91
CA TRP A 392 4.80 -15.79 3.13
C TRP A 392 4.78 -17.32 3.18
N LEU A 393 5.94 -17.95 2.99
CA LEU A 393 6.09 -19.41 3.04
C LEU A 393 5.80 -19.96 4.45
N THR A 394 6.27 -19.28 5.49
CA THR A 394 6.00 -19.66 6.89
C THR A 394 4.51 -19.53 7.21
N ASP A 395 3.88 -18.42 6.83
CA ASP A 395 2.50 -18.15 7.21
C ASP A 395 1.48 -19.01 6.48
N GLU A 396 1.64 -19.21 5.18
CA GLU A 396 0.66 -19.93 4.34
C GLU A 396 0.97 -21.42 4.24
N TYR A 397 2.24 -21.77 4.10
CA TYR A 397 2.66 -23.17 3.87
C TYR A 397 3.15 -23.84 5.16
N LYS A 398 3.24 -23.10 6.29
CA LYS A 398 3.68 -23.59 7.61
C LYS A 398 5.09 -24.18 7.61
N LEU A 399 5.95 -23.64 6.72
CA LEU A 399 7.32 -24.12 6.62
C LEU A 399 8.18 -23.63 7.80
N THR A 400 9.03 -24.51 8.29
CA THR A 400 10.08 -24.18 9.24
C THR A 400 11.18 -23.36 8.56
N PRO A 401 12.04 -22.62 9.29
CA PRO A 401 13.15 -21.87 8.71
C PRO A 401 14.08 -22.73 7.83
N SER A 402 14.33 -23.99 8.20
CA SER A 402 15.14 -24.92 7.40
C SER A 402 14.46 -25.28 6.07
N GLU A 403 13.15 -25.51 6.07
CA GLU A 403 12.38 -25.81 4.87
C GLU A 403 12.27 -24.58 3.94
N VAL A 404 12.03 -23.40 4.52
CA VAL A 404 12.07 -22.12 3.79
C VAL A 404 13.41 -21.96 3.06
N ALA A 405 14.54 -22.21 3.75
CA ALA A 405 15.86 -22.11 3.13
C ALA A 405 16.04 -23.11 1.96
N GLN A 406 15.50 -24.32 2.08
CA GLN A 406 15.56 -25.33 1.00
C GLN A 406 14.71 -24.88 -0.21
N VAL A 407 13.46 -24.40 0.02
CA VAL A 407 12.58 -23.92 -1.05
C VAL A 407 13.18 -22.71 -1.74
N LEU A 408 13.65 -21.72 -0.99
CA LEU A 408 14.26 -20.51 -1.56
C LEU A 408 15.54 -20.83 -2.31
N GLY A 409 16.41 -21.69 -1.76
CA GLY A 409 17.67 -22.07 -2.40
C GLY A 409 17.52 -22.83 -3.73
N THR A 410 16.34 -23.39 -4.01
CA THR A 410 16.10 -24.24 -5.20
C THR A 410 15.05 -23.71 -6.17
N SER A 411 14.25 -22.72 -5.75
CA SER A 411 13.08 -22.28 -6.51
C SER A 411 12.95 -20.76 -6.66
N ALA A 412 13.77 -19.97 -5.96
CA ALA A 412 13.73 -18.52 -6.01
C ALA A 412 14.23 -17.98 -7.37
N GLU A 413 13.44 -17.08 -7.93
CA GLU A 413 13.81 -16.28 -9.10
C GLU A 413 13.80 -14.81 -8.67
N TYR A 414 14.85 -14.06 -9.00
CA TYR A 414 14.94 -12.64 -8.67
C TYR A 414 14.85 -11.76 -9.90
N LYS A 415 14.19 -10.61 -9.73
CA LYS A 415 13.98 -9.61 -10.76
C LYS A 415 14.18 -8.22 -10.18
N VAL A 416 14.84 -7.34 -10.91
CA VAL A 416 14.87 -5.92 -10.59
C VAL A 416 13.56 -5.32 -11.09
N SER A 417 12.72 -4.77 -10.22
CA SER A 417 11.53 -4.05 -10.63
C SER A 417 11.84 -2.60 -10.95
N GLU A 418 12.66 -1.98 -10.11
CA GLU A 418 12.89 -0.54 -10.08
C GLU A 418 14.37 -0.22 -9.79
N ALA A 419 14.99 0.61 -10.63
CA ALA A 419 16.35 1.13 -10.42
C ALA A 419 16.44 2.65 -10.68
N ALA A 420 15.37 3.27 -11.14
CA ALA A 420 15.34 4.69 -11.52
C ALA A 420 15.15 5.59 -10.31
N ASP A 421 14.25 5.25 -9.43
CA ASP A 421 13.77 6.08 -8.35
C ASP A 421 14.67 6.07 -7.10
N ARG A 422 14.21 6.79 -6.06
CA ARG A 422 14.90 6.92 -4.79
C ARG A 422 15.14 5.55 -4.14
N ASN A 423 14.11 4.72 -4.06
CA ASN A 423 14.21 3.34 -3.59
C ASN A 423 14.41 2.41 -4.78
N ALA A 424 15.26 1.41 -4.59
CA ALA A 424 15.43 0.32 -5.55
C ALA A 424 14.43 -0.80 -5.24
N GLY A 425 13.99 -1.49 -6.29
CA GLY A 425 13.05 -2.59 -6.20
C GLY A 425 13.64 -3.93 -6.63
N ILE A 426 13.56 -4.93 -5.75
CA ILE A 426 13.84 -6.33 -6.05
C ILE A 426 12.57 -7.14 -5.78
N VAL A 427 12.26 -8.04 -6.70
CA VAL A 427 11.16 -8.98 -6.53
C VAL A 427 11.69 -10.41 -6.51
N LEU A 428 11.36 -11.14 -5.45
CA LEU A 428 11.55 -12.58 -5.38
C LEU A 428 10.28 -13.28 -5.85
N LYS A 429 10.42 -14.15 -6.83
CA LYS A 429 9.33 -14.92 -7.44
C LYS A 429 9.51 -16.41 -7.18
N ILE A 430 8.40 -17.11 -6.99
CA ILE A 430 8.34 -18.57 -6.98
C ILE A 430 7.17 -19.03 -7.86
N ASN A 431 7.44 -19.91 -8.81
CA ASN A 431 6.38 -20.53 -9.59
C ASN A 431 5.49 -21.41 -8.68
N THR A 432 4.18 -21.23 -8.75
CA THR A 432 3.22 -21.93 -7.89
C THR A 432 3.24 -23.44 -8.06
N GLU A 433 3.62 -23.95 -9.24
CA GLU A 433 3.79 -25.40 -9.48
C GLU A 433 4.83 -26.02 -8.54
N ARG A 434 5.87 -25.25 -8.15
CA ARG A 434 6.89 -25.69 -7.19
C ARG A 434 6.35 -25.84 -5.77
N LEU A 435 5.25 -25.14 -5.48
CA LEU A 435 4.63 -25.12 -4.16
C LEU A 435 3.45 -26.10 -4.04
N HIS A 436 2.88 -26.57 -5.15
CA HIS A 436 1.76 -27.51 -5.12
C HIS A 436 2.03 -28.76 -4.26
N PRO A 437 3.24 -29.38 -4.29
CA PRO A 437 3.49 -30.56 -3.49
C PRO A 437 3.53 -30.33 -1.96
N ILE A 438 3.71 -29.07 -1.54
CA ILE A 438 3.85 -28.67 -0.13
C ILE A 438 2.68 -27.79 0.34
N ALA A 439 1.75 -27.44 -0.58
CA ALA A 439 0.58 -26.67 -0.19
C ALA A 439 -0.26 -27.49 0.85
N PRO A 440 -0.73 -26.85 1.93
CA PRO A 440 -1.64 -27.51 2.85
C PRO A 440 -2.90 -27.95 2.08
N PRO A 441 -3.53 -29.09 2.45
CA PRO A 441 -4.75 -29.53 1.80
C PRO A 441 -5.81 -28.42 1.88
N ALA A 442 -6.50 -28.20 0.77
CA ALA A 442 -7.59 -27.22 0.72
C ALA A 442 -8.60 -27.52 1.85
N LYS A 443 -8.93 -26.51 2.65
CA LYS A 443 -9.93 -26.61 3.72
C LYS A 443 -11.33 -26.69 3.16
#